data_240748be9e9189663cd02d32f7c1b276
#
_entry.id   240748be9e9189663cd02d32f7c1b276
#
_cell.length_a   1.000
_cell.length_b   1.000
_cell.length_c   1.000
_cell.angle_alpha   90.00
_cell.angle_beta   90.00
_cell.angle_gamma   90.00
#
_symmetry.space_group_name_H-M   'P 1'
#
loop_
_entity.id
_entity.type
_entity.pdbx_description
1 polymer ?
#
loop_
_entity_poly.entity_id
_entity_poly.type
_entity_poly.pdbx_seq_one_letter_code
_entity_poly.pdbx_strand_id
1 'polypeptide(L)'
;MMRSRLAVFLLAAVCAMVLTGCQKNVTLKVETEIPKPLVTKLPLSVGVYYPDAFRRYEYTETTEERGTWRIESGDSQVRAFNRILSELFSEFRELNSPQAGAVELIVVPEIAKMQFSMPKETGFDYFEAWVEYVVKLQTGDGEELPAWRFTGYGQARTGRFAGFETGLADSLSDALRNAGAQLATGLPAHPPVRQRAQRTGL
;
A
#
# COMPACT_ATOMS: atom_id res chain seq x y z
N MET A 1 5.10 -11.67 -64.19
CA MET A 1 5.23 -12.50 -62.97
C MET A 1 6.05 -11.85 -61.88
N MET A 2 7.08 -11.05 -62.14
CA MET A 2 7.95 -10.41 -61.10
C MET A 2 7.25 -9.28 -60.34
N ARG A 3 6.37 -8.48 -60.95
CA ARG A 3 5.61 -7.38 -60.32
C ARG A 3 4.56 -7.87 -59.29
N SER A 4 3.95 -9.03 -59.53
CA SER A 4 2.97 -9.62 -58.60
C SER A 4 3.63 -10.15 -57.34
N ARG A 5 4.83 -10.69 -57.42
CA ARG A 5 5.58 -11.17 -56.25
C ARG A 5 6.08 -10.01 -55.37
N LEU A 6 6.48 -8.89 -55.98
CA LEU A 6 6.90 -7.69 -55.25
C LEU A 6 5.74 -7.06 -54.47
N ALA A 7 4.54 -7.04 -55.06
CA ALA A 7 3.34 -6.52 -54.39
C ALA A 7 2.92 -7.38 -53.16
N VAL A 8 3.06 -8.71 -53.27
CA VAL A 8 2.77 -9.62 -52.15
C VAL A 8 3.79 -9.46 -51.02
N PHE A 9 5.08 -9.28 -51.34
CA PHE A 9 6.10 -9.00 -50.30
C PHE A 9 5.90 -7.64 -49.62
N LEU A 10 5.52 -6.61 -50.38
CA LEU A 10 5.20 -5.30 -49.80
C LEU A 10 3.97 -5.35 -48.88
N LEU A 11 2.92 -6.09 -49.29
CA LEU A 11 1.73 -6.26 -48.46
C LEU A 11 2.02 -7.05 -47.20
N ALA A 12 2.84 -8.10 -47.24
CA ALA A 12 3.27 -8.87 -46.09
C ALA A 12 4.15 -8.04 -45.13
N ALA A 13 5.04 -7.18 -45.64
CA ALA A 13 5.86 -6.29 -44.86
C ALA A 13 5.01 -5.20 -44.14
N VAL A 14 4.00 -4.66 -44.81
CA VAL A 14 3.06 -3.70 -44.20
C VAL A 14 2.20 -4.37 -43.14
N CYS A 15 1.70 -5.60 -43.32
CA CYS A 15 0.98 -6.37 -42.32
C CYS A 15 1.85 -6.68 -41.08
N ALA A 16 3.15 -6.95 -41.26
CA ALA A 16 4.04 -7.23 -40.13
C ALA A 16 4.33 -5.99 -39.25
N MET A 17 4.26 -4.77 -39.82
CA MET A 17 4.46 -3.53 -39.07
C MET A 17 3.25 -3.11 -38.18
N VAL A 18 2.07 -3.67 -38.41
CA VAL A 18 0.84 -3.31 -37.68
C VAL A 18 0.68 -4.12 -36.40
N LEU A 19 1.54 -5.13 -36.16
CA LEU A 19 1.47 -6.02 -34.98
C LEU A 19 2.26 -5.54 -33.76
N THR A 20 2.85 -4.34 -33.78
CA THR A 20 3.41 -3.73 -32.55
C THR A 20 2.25 -3.20 -31.72
N GLY A 21 1.61 -4.09 -30.96
CA GLY A 21 0.62 -3.72 -29.97
C GLY A 21 1.24 -2.73 -28.98
N CYS A 22 0.68 -1.52 -28.89
CA CYS A 22 1.04 -0.56 -27.84
C CYS A 22 0.77 -1.22 -26.49
N GLN A 23 1.80 -1.67 -25.79
CA GLN A 23 1.68 -2.05 -24.39
C GLN A 23 1.27 -0.80 -23.60
N LYS A 24 0.12 -0.86 -22.95
CA LYS A 24 -0.35 0.24 -22.10
C LYS A 24 0.52 0.28 -20.84
N ASN A 25 1.20 1.41 -20.62
CA ASN A 25 1.92 1.68 -19.38
C ASN A 25 1.12 2.69 -18.57
N VAL A 26 0.77 2.33 -17.35
CA VAL A 26 0.01 3.18 -16.41
C VAL A 26 0.84 3.38 -15.16
N THR A 27 1.05 4.63 -14.77
CA THR A 27 1.62 4.97 -13.47
C THR A 27 0.56 5.67 -12.64
N LEU A 28 0.25 5.11 -11.47
CA LEU A 28 -0.74 5.60 -10.55
C LEU A 28 -0.06 6.00 -9.25
N LYS A 29 -0.19 7.26 -8.85
CA LYS A 29 0.20 7.73 -7.53
C LYS A 29 -1.01 7.69 -6.61
N VAL A 30 -0.91 6.93 -5.52
CA VAL A 30 -1.99 6.84 -4.54
C VAL A 30 -1.91 8.06 -3.62
N GLU A 31 -2.96 8.86 -3.62
CA GLU A 31 -3.12 9.98 -2.69
C GLU A 31 -4.39 9.75 -1.89
N THR A 32 -4.25 9.66 -0.56
CA THR A 32 -5.40 9.48 0.32
C THR A 32 -5.21 10.27 1.61
N GLU A 33 -6.31 10.83 2.09
CA GLU A 33 -6.38 11.40 3.43
C GLU A 33 -6.93 10.35 4.39
N ILE A 34 -6.20 10.14 5.48
CA ILE A 34 -6.62 9.27 6.56
C ILE A 34 -7.25 10.15 7.65
N PRO A 35 -8.51 9.88 8.04
CA PRO A 35 -9.14 10.58 9.16
C PRO A 35 -8.35 10.38 10.46
N LYS A 36 -8.38 11.38 11.33
CA LYS A 36 -7.87 11.22 12.70
C LYS A 36 -8.73 10.22 13.45
N PRO A 37 -8.15 9.16 14.05
CA PRO A 37 -8.90 8.28 14.90
C PRO A 37 -9.32 9.01 16.21
N LEU A 38 -10.56 8.82 16.61
CA LEU A 38 -11.07 9.32 17.87
C LEU A 38 -10.86 8.25 18.95
N VAL A 39 -9.65 8.20 19.49
CA VAL A 39 -9.22 7.19 20.48
C VAL A 39 -8.56 7.85 21.68
N THR A 40 -8.59 7.18 22.83
CA THR A 40 -7.79 7.58 23.99
C THR A 40 -6.34 7.17 23.75
N LYS A 41 -5.42 8.10 23.90
CA LYS A 41 -3.98 7.83 23.75
C LYS A 41 -3.48 6.86 24.79
N LEU A 42 -2.68 5.90 24.36
CA LEU A 42 -1.96 5.02 25.26
C LEU A 42 -0.78 5.78 25.90
N PRO A 43 -0.50 5.59 27.20
CA PRO A 43 0.60 6.23 27.90
C PRO A 43 1.95 5.58 27.56
N LEU A 44 2.33 5.61 26.31
CA LEU A 44 3.57 5.05 25.78
C LEU A 44 4.28 6.07 24.91
N SER A 45 5.62 6.08 25.01
CA SER A 45 6.49 6.74 24.04
C SER A 45 6.83 5.78 22.91
N VAL A 46 6.48 6.15 21.67
CA VAL A 46 6.63 5.31 20.50
C VAL A 46 7.48 5.99 19.43
N GLY A 47 8.46 5.25 18.93
CA GLY A 47 9.21 5.59 17.73
C GLY A 47 8.77 4.77 16.54
N VAL A 48 8.69 5.37 15.36
CA VAL A 48 8.49 4.63 14.11
C VAL A 48 9.71 4.77 13.21
N TYR A 49 10.22 3.66 12.73
CA TYR A 49 11.25 3.63 11.70
C TYR A 49 10.66 3.09 10.41
N TYR A 50 10.74 3.87 9.36
CA TYR A 50 10.32 3.46 8.01
C TYR A 50 11.52 3.02 7.19
N PRO A 51 11.66 1.73 6.85
CA PRO A 51 12.67 1.27 5.88
C PRO A 51 12.50 1.97 4.52
N ASP A 52 13.59 2.12 3.79
CA ASP A 52 13.56 2.70 2.44
C ASP A 52 12.57 2.00 1.50
N ALA A 53 12.46 0.69 1.62
CA ALA A 53 11.50 -0.11 0.85
C ALA A 53 10.03 0.27 1.17
N PHE A 54 9.73 0.68 2.40
CA PHE A 54 8.40 1.16 2.77
C PHE A 54 8.18 2.61 2.30
N ARG A 55 9.17 3.50 2.50
CA ARG A 55 9.07 4.92 2.11
C ARG A 55 8.87 5.10 0.62
N ARG A 56 9.55 4.28 -0.18
CA ARG A 56 9.54 4.34 -1.64
C ARG A 56 8.79 3.16 -2.25
N TYR A 57 7.78 2.65 -1.52
CA TYR A 57 7.06 1.48 -2.00
C TYR A 57 6.37 1.75 -3.32
N GLU A 58 6.73 0.92 -4.27
CA GLU A 58 6.17 0.86 -5.61
C GLU A 58 5.80 -0.59 -5.94
N TYR A 59 4.58 -0.78 -6.33
CA TYR A 59 4.12 -2.05 -6.88
C TYR A 59 4.17 -1.98 -8.40
N THR A 60 4.75 -2.98 -9.03
CA THR A 60 4.76 -3.10 -10.49
C THR A 60 4.27 -4.48 -10.91
N GLU A 61 3.34 -4.51 -11.83
CA GLU A 61 2.82 -5.73 -12.44
C GLU A 61 2.73 -5.55 -13.95
N THR A 62 3.15 -6.57 -14.70
CA THR A 62 3.03 -6.62 -16.16
C THR A 62 2.28 -7.87 -16.54
N THR A 63 1.19 -7.73 -17.26
CA THR A 63 0.44 -8.83 -17.86
C THR A 63 0.17 -8.56 -19.33
N GLU A 64 -0.06 -9.62 -20.11
CA GLU A 64 -0.39 -9.48 -21.54
C GLU A 64 -1.71 -8.71 -21.75
N GLU A 65 -2.68 -8.90 -20.83
CA GLU A 65 -4.02 -8.32 -20.95
C GLU A 65 -4.07 -6.85 -20.50
N ARG A 66 -3.30 -6.48 -19.46
CA ARG A 66 -3.36 -5.17 -18.81
C ARG A 66 -2.21 -4.23 -19.17
N GLY A 67 -1.12 -4.79 -19.73
CA GLY A 67 0.14 -4.06 -19.89
C GLY A 67 0.86 -3.90 -18.55
N THR A 68 1.66 -2.85 -18.41
CA THR A 68 2.43 -2.57 -17.18
C THR A 68 1.70 -1.54 -16.32
N TRP A 69 1.43 -1.93 -15.08
CA TRP A 69 0.90 -1.05 -14.04
C TRP A 69 1.95 -0.81 -12.97
N ARG A 70 2.14 0.46 -12.66
CA ARG A 70 3.03 0.94 -11.61
C ARG A 70 2.22 1.74 -10.61
N ILE A 71 2.26 1.36 -9.33
CA ILE A 71 1.50 1.99 -8.26
C ILE A 71 2.48 2.50 -7.21
N GLU A 72 2.61 3.82 -7.14
CA GLU A 72 3.45 4.52 -6.17
C GLU A 72 2.60 4.85 -4.94
N SER A 73 2.91 4.27 -3.78
CA SER A 73 2.12 4.48 -2.56
C SER A 73 2.95 4.77 -1.31
N GLY A 74 4.28 4.69 -1.37
CA GLY A 74 5.15 4.83 -0.20
C GLY A 74 4.89 6.09 0.62
N ASP A 75 4.81 7.26 -0.02
CA ASP A 75 4.53 8.53 0.65
C ASP A 75 3.17 8.52 1.38
N SER A 76 2.13 7.97 0.75
CA SER A 76 0.79 7.88 1.36
C SER A 76 0.77 6.90 2.52
N GLN A 77 1.53 5.81 2.43
CA GLN A 77 1.71 4.86 3.53
C GLN A 77 2.35 5.54 4.75
N VAL A 78 3.45 6.27 4.54
CA VAL A 78 4.14 7.00 5.62
C VAL A 78 3.20 8.03 6.26
N ARG A 79 2.50 8.83 5.46
CA ARG A 79 1.53 9.80 5.99
C ARG A 79 0.41 9.13 6.80
N ALA A 80 -0.11 8.00 6.30
CA ALA A 80 -1.16 7.23 6.98
C ALA A 80 -0.69 6.73 8.34
N PHE A 81 0.46 6.08 8.41
CA PHE A 81 1.02 5.57 9.66
C PHE A 81 1.35 6.70 10.65
N ASN A 82 1.99 7.77 10.20
CA ASN A 82 2.27 8.94 11.04
C ASN A 82 0.98 9.54 11.62
N ARG A 83 -0.05 9.69 10.79
CA ARG A 83 -1.35 10.23 11.21
C ARG A 83 -2.00 9.38 12.30
N ILE A 84 -1.98 8.08 12.17
CA ILE A 84 -2.60 7.16 13.12
C ILE A 84 -1.76 7.04 14.40
N LEU A 85 -0.45 6.79 14.26
CA LEU A 85 0.42 6.54 15.43
C LEU A 85 0.54 7.76 16.33
N SER A 86 0.57 8.98 15.76
CA SER A 86 0.60 10.22 16.55
C SER A 86 -0.68 10.45 17.37
N GLU A 87 -1.80 9.87 16.97
CA GLU A 87 -3.06 9.95 17.74
C GLU A 87 -3.25 8.77 18.71
N LEU A 88 -2.54 7.64 18.49
CA LEU A 88 -2.63 6.47 19.36
C LEU A 88 -1.80 6.57 20.63
N PHE A 89 -0.66 7.28 20.59
CA PHE A 89 0.32 7.28 21.67
C PHE A 89 0.52 8.67 22.27
N SER A 90 0.85 8.73 23.55
CA SER A 90 1.09 10.00 24.26
C SER A 90 2.30 10.73 23.69
N GLU A 91 3.35 9.99 23.36
CA GLU A 91 4.55 10.49 22.71
C GLU A 91 4.80 9.71 21.42
N PHE A 92 5.01 10.42 20.33
CA PHE A 92 5.28 9.85 19.02
C PHE A 92 6.41 10.58 18.32
N ARG A 93 7.32 9.84 17.69
CA ARG A 93 8.38 10.39 16.84
C ARG A 93 8.80 9.44 15.73
N GLU A 94 9.20 10.00 14.62
CA GLU A 94 9.86 9.26 13.55
C GLU A 94 11.36 9.10 13.88
N LEU A 95 11.89 7.89 13.63
CA LEU A 95 13.28 7.52 13.91
C LEU A 95 14.09 7.43 12.63
N ASN A 96 15.37 7.78 12.70
CA ASN A 96 16.30 7.63 11.59
C ASN A 96 16.89 6.20 11.48
N SER A 97 16.79 5.42 12.57
CA SER A 97 17.21 4.01 12.60
C SER A 97 16.39 3.23 13.63
N PRO A 98 16.24 1.91 13.46
CA PRO A 98 15.49 1.09 14.41
C PRO A 98 16.21 0.90 15.77
N GLN A 99 17.47 1.31 15.87
CA GLN A 99 18.25 1.28 17.13
C GLN A 99 18.25 2.62 17.87
N ALA A 100 17.62 3.64 17.34
CA ALA A 100 17.64 4.98 17.93
C ALA A 100 16.63 5.08 19.08
N GLY A 101 16.96 4.52 20.27
CA GLY A 101 15.99 4.32 21.29
C GLY A 101 16.02 5.15 22.53
N ALA A 102 15.38 6.25 22.72
CA ALA A 102 14.85 6.72 23.99
C ALA A 102 13.31 6.68 23.93
N VAL A 103 12.74 5.52 23.54
CA VAL A 103 11.31 5.24 23.44
C VAL A 103 11.03 3.87 24.06
N GLU A 104 9.80 3.64 24.50
CA GLU A 104 9.41 2.36 25.09
C GLU A 104 9.10 1.29 24.03
N LEU A 105 8.67 1.73 22.85
CA LEU A 105 8.29 0.85 21.74
C LEU A 105 8.77 1.41 20.41
N ILE A 106 9.34 0.55 19.59
CA ILE A 106 9.71 0.87 18.21
C ILE A 106 8.81 0.08 17.26
N VAL A 107 8.24 0.79 16.31
CA VAL A 107 7.35 0.26 15.27
C VAL A 107 8.09 0.31 13.93
N VAL A 108 8.18 -0.82 13.24
CA VAL A 108 8.80 -0.93 11.92
C VAL A 108 7.80 -1.58 10.97
N PRO A 109 7.07 -0.80 10.16
CA PRO A 109 6.11 -1.34 9.22
C PRO A 109 6.80 -1.83 7.94
N GLU A 110 6.24 -2.90 7.39
CA GLU A 110 6.59 -3.45 6.08
C GLU A 110 5.31 -3.73 5.28
N ILE A 111 5.36 -3.53 3.96
CA ILE A 111 4.32 -4.00 3.05
C ILE A 111 4.75 -5.37 2.56
N ALA A 112 4.05 -6.41 3.01
CA ALA A 112 4.33 -7.79 2.63
C ALA A 112 3.81 -8.10 1.23
N LYS A 113 2.63 -7.56 0.88
CA LYS A 113 1.99 -7.81 -0.40
C LYS A 113 1.03 -6.69 -0.77
N MET A 114 0.99 -6.36 -2.05
CA MET A 114 -0.09 -5.57 -2.65
C MET A 114 -0.69 -6.35 -3.80
N GLN A 115 -1.99 -6.28 -3.96
CA GLN A 115 -2.72 -6.88 -5.08
C GLN A 115 -3.90 -5.99 -5.43
N PHE A 116 -4.34 -6.06 -6.68
CA PHE A 116 -5.58 -5.47 -7.11
C PHE A 116 -6.27 -6.35 -8.16
N SER A 117 -7.57 -6.18 -8.30
CA SER A 117 -8.35 -6.77 -9.39
C SER A 117 -9.19 -5.72 -10.10
N MET A 118 -9.46 -5.97 -11.36
CA MET A 118 -10.28 -5.14 -12.21
C MET A 118 -11.64 -5.81 -12.48
N PRO A 119 -12.69 -5.05 -12.83
CA PRO A 119 -14.02 -5.57 -13.14
C PRO A 119 -14.03 -6.71 -14.15
N LYS A 120 -13.17 -6.63 -15.17
CA LYS A 120 -13.06 -7.68 -16.19
C LYS A 120 -12.58 -9.04 -15.65
N GLU A 121 -11.85 -9.04 -14.54
CA GLU A 121 -11.24 -10.24 -13.96
C GLU A 121 -12.18 -10.93 -12.96
N THR A 122 -12.95 -10.13 -12.25
CA THR A 122 -13.87 -10.63 -11.22
C THR A 122 -15.26 -10.92 -11.75
N GLY A 123 -15.63 -10.38 -12.91
CA GLY A 123 -17.00 -10.42 -13.42
C GLY A 123 -17.99 -9.53 -12.67
N PHE A 124 -17.48 -8.69 -11.75
CA PHE A 124 -18.26 -7.71 -10.99
C PHE A 124 -17.92 -6.28 -11.44
N ASP A 125 -18.79 -5.31 -11.13
CA ASP A 125 -18.60 -3.91 -11.46
C ASP A 125 -17.70 -3.16 -10.43
N TYR A 126 -16.65 -3.83 -9.92
CA TYR A 126 -15.80 -3.30 -8.87
C TYR A 126 -14.33 -3.43 -9.20
N PHE A 127 -13.57 -2.40 -8.81
CA PHE A 127 -12.13 -2.48 -8.55
C PHE A 127 -11.95 -2.89 -7.11
N GLU A 128 -10.99 -3.75 -6.86
CA GLU A 128 -10.64 -4.20 -5.52
C GLU A 128 -9.14 -4.07 -5.31
N ALA A 129 -8.73 -3.75 -4.10
CA ALA A 129 -7.33 -3.65 -3.72
C ALA A 129 -7.09 -4.22 -2.32
N TRP A 130 -5.96 -4.90 -2.16
CA TRP A 130 -5.49 -5.47 -0.89
C TRP A 130 -4.06 -5.04 -0.64
N VAL A 131 -3.78 -4.59 0.58
CA VAL A 131 -2.42 -4.28 1.04
C VAL A 131 -2.20 -5.01 2.35
N GLU A 132 -1.32 -6.00 2.33
CA GLU A 132 -0.92 -6.76 3.52
C GLU A 132 0.28 -6.09 4.18
N TYR A 133 0.17 -5.86 5.48
CA TYR A 133 1.22 -5.27 6.31
C TYR A 133 1.76 -6.26 7.33
N VAL A 134 3.05 -6.12 7.60
CA VAL A 134 3.72 -6.69 8.76
C VAL A 134 4.26 -5.54 9.60
N VAL A 135 3.79 -5.42 10.82
CA VAL A 135 4.31 -4.46 11.78
C VAL A 135 5.24 -5.19 12.73
N LYS A 136 6.55 -5.02 12.53
CA LYS A 136 7.56 -5.49 13.47
C LYS A 136 7.60 -4.55 14.66
N LEU A 137 7.73 -5.12 15.85
CA LEU A 137 7.76 -4.41 17.10
C LEU A 137 9.03 -4.74 17.86
N GLN A 138 9.63 -3.72 18.47
CA GLN A 138 10.81 -3.88 19.33
C GLN A 138 10.63 -2.99 20.57
N THR A 139 11.28 -3.37 21.65
CA THR A 139 11.43 -2.50 22.81
C THR A 139 12.50 -1.43 22.54
N GLY A 140 12.53 -0.37 23.35
CA GLY A 140 13.55 0.68 23.22
C GLY A 140 14.98 0.18 23.49
N ASP A 141 15.14 -0.93 24.19
CA ASP A 141 16.42 -1.64 24.45
C ASP A 141 16.75 -2.72 23.39
N GLY A 142 15.90 -2.87 22.36
CA GLY A 142 16.17 -3.70 21.19
C GLY A 142 15.64 -5.14 21.26
N GLU A 143 14.86 -5.50 22.29
CA GLU A 143 14.20 -6.81 22.34
C GLU A 143 13.11 -6.89 21.27
N GLU A 144 13.14 -7.91 20.43
CA GLU A 144 12.11 -8.17 19.44
C GLU A 144 10.83 -8.70 20.10
N LEU A 145 9.70 -8.11 19.69
CA LEU A 145 8.38 -8.52 20.13
C LEU A 145 7.63 -9.22 18.99
N PRO A 146 6.61 -10.04 19.30
CA PRO A 146 5.77 -10.63 18.28
C PRO A 146 5.24 -9.60 17.28
N ALA A 147 5.51 -9.84 16.00
CA ALA A 147 5.04 -9.00 14.93
C ALA A 147 3.52 -9.13 14.75
N TRP A 148 2.90 -8.08 14.27
CA TRP A 148 1.47 -8.06 13.96
C TRP A 148 1.23 -7.96 12.45
N ARG A 149 0.29 -8.77 11.94
CA ARG A 149 -0.10 -8.77 10.53
C ARG A 149 -1.54 -8.35 10.37
N PHE A 150 -1.81 -7.58 9.33
CA PHE A 150 -3.17 -7.21 8.95
C PHE A 150 -3.24 -6.84 7.47
N THR A 151 -4.46 -6.83 6.92
CA THR A 151 -4.67 -6.51 5.50
C THR A 151 -5.70 -5.39 5.38
N GLY A 152 -5.30 -4.29 4.76
CA GLY A 152 -6.24 -3.27 4.29
C GLY A 152 -6.93 -3.75 3.02
N TYR A 153 -8.25 -3.67 2.98
CA TYR A 153 -9.08 -3.98 1.81
C TYR A 153 -9.87 -2.74 1.39
N GLY A 154 -9.95 -2.52 0.10
CA GLY A 154 -10.75 -1.46 -0.49
C GLY A 154 -11.46 -1.89 -1.76
N GLN A 155 -12.62 -1.29 -2.00
CA GLN A 155 -13.46 -1.58 -3.14
C GLN A 155 -14.07 -0.29 -3.69
N ALA A 156 -14.00 -0.11 -5.01
CA ALA A 156 -14.62 1.02 -5.69
C ALA A 156 -15.43 0.58 -6.91
N ARG A 157 -16.61 1.15 -7.08
CA ARG A 157 -17.44 0.86 -8.25
C ARG A 157 -16.90 1.54 -9.50
N THR A 158 -17.04 0.87 -10.63
CA THR A 158 -16.88 1.53 -11.93
C THR A 158 -17.93 2.62 -12.11
N GLY A 159 -17.52 3.86 -12.08
CA GLY A 159 -18.39 4.96 -12.55
C GLY A 159 -18.55 4.90 -14.06
N ARG A 160 -19.73 5.21 -14.59
CA ARG A 160 -19.99 5.25 -16.05
C ARG A 160 -19.02 6.16 -16.82
N PHE A 161 -18.38 7.11 -16.14
CA PHE A 161 -17.50 8.14 -16.72
C PHE A 161 -16.10 8.16 -16.06
N ALA A 162 -15.85 7.36 -15.02
CA ALA A 162 -14.53 7.25 -14.40
C ALA A 162 -13.68 6.24 -15.18
N GLY A 163 -12.47 6.64 -15.55
CA GLY A 163 -11.50 5.73 -16.17
C GLY A 163 -11.06 4.64 -15.20
N PHE A 164 -10.45 3.57 -15.74
CA PHE A 164 -9.91 2.47 -14.95
C PHE A 164 -8.91 2.93 -13.87
N GLU A 165 -8.15 3.97 -14.15
CA GLU A 165 -7.16 4.54 -13.23
C GLU A 165 -7.83 5.15 -11.99
N THR A 166 -8.94 5.87 -12.17
CA THR A 166 -9.71 6.45 -11.07
C THR A 166 -10.31 5.38 -10.17
N GLY A 167 -10.96 4.37 -10.75
CA GLY A 167 -11.55 3.28 -9.96
C GLY A 167 -10.52 2.49 -9.15
N LEU A 168 -9.33 2.25 -9.74
CA LEU A 168 -8.24 1.62 -9.00
C LEU A 168 -7.67 2.54 -7.93
N ALA A 169 -7.50 3.84 -8.20
CA ALA A 169 -7.06 4.82 -7.20
C ALA A 169 -8.01 4.89 -6.01
N ASP A 170 -9.31 4.89 -6.26
CA ASP A 170 -10.34 4.91 -5.23
C ASP A 170 -10.30 3.62 -4.38
N SER A 171 -10.18 2.44 -4.99
CA SER A 171 -10.08 1.18 -4.25
C SER A 171 -8.81 1.09 -3.41
N LEU A 172 -7.67 1.59 -3.91
CA LEU A 172 -6.43 1.68 -3.15
C LEU A 172 -6.55 2.68 -1.99
N SER A 173 -7.19 3.82 -2.21
CA SER A 173 -7.46 4.80 -1.16
C SER A 173 -8.32 4.21 -0.05
N ASP A 174 -9.34 3.44 -0.40
CA ASP A 174 -10.20 2.74 0.57
C ASP A 174 -9.43 1.63 1.30
N ALA A 175 -8.54 0.91 0.61
CA ALA A 175 -7.67 -0.07 1.26
C ALA A 175 -6.75 0.57 2.30
N LEU A 176 -6.18 1.75 2.01
CA LEU A 176 -5.36 2.49 2.97
C LEU A 176 -6.18 3.02 4.15
N ARG A 177 -7.41 3.52 3.93
CA ARG A 177 -8.31 3.93 5.02
C ARG A 177 -8.69 2.77 5.92
N ASN A 178 -9.03 1.61 5.32
CA ASN A 178 -9.31 0.39 6.06
C ASN A 178 -8.09 -0.07 6.88
N ALA A 179 -6.89 -0.07 6.27
CA ALA A 179 -5.65 -0.35 6.97
C ALA A 179 -5.42 0.60 8.14
N GLY A 180 -5.68 1.90 7.95
CA GLY A 180 -5.61 2.90 9.03
C GLY A 180 -6.57 2.61 10.18
N ALA A 181 -7.79 2.21 9.89
CA ALA A 181 -8.77 1.83 10.91
C ALA A 181 -8.34 0.57 11.68
N GLN A 182 -7.80 -0.44 10.98
CA GLN A 182 -7.25 -1.63 11.62
C GLN A 182 -6.02 -1.30 12.48
N LEU A 183 -5.11 -0.44 12.00
CA LEU A 183 -3.97 0.02 12.77
C LEU A 183 -4.43 0.74 14.05
N ALA A 184 -5.42 1.62 13.94
CA ALA A 184 -5.97 2.39 15.07
C ALA A 184 -6.62 1.51 16.15
N THR A 185 -7.24 0.41 15.78
CA THR A 185 -7.96 -0.47 16.70
C THR A 185 -7.17 -1.71 17.11
N GLY A 186 -6.43 -2.29 16.17
CA GLY A 186 -5.72 -3.56 16.35
C GLY A 186 -4.38 -3.41 17.07
N LEU A 187 -3.59 -2.37 16.76
CA LEU A 187 -2.29 -2.18 17.39
C LEU A 187 -2.39 -1.97 18.93
N PRO A 188 -3.32 -1.14 19.44
CA PRO A 188 -3.55 -1.04 20.90
C PRO A 188 -4.00 -2.35 21.56
N ALA A 189 -4.74 -3.18 20.81
CA ALA A 189 -5.23 -4.47 21.28
C ALA A 189 -4.17 -5.58 21.23
N HIS A 190 -3.10 -5.38 20.44
CA HIS A 190 -2.02 -6.37 20.31
C HIS A 190 -1.34 -6.62 21.66
N PRO A 191 -1.20 -7.90 22.10
CA PRO A 191 -0.80 -8.23 23.47
C PRO A 191 0.48 -7.53 23.95
N PRO A 192 1.58 -7.47 23.17
CA PRO A 192 2.79 -6.77 23.62
C PRO A 192 2.59 -5.28 23.88
N VAL A 193 1.79 -4.60 23.05
CA VAL A 193 1.51 -3.16 23.19
C VAL A 193 0.61 -2.91 24.38
N ARG A 194 -0.47 -3.68 24.51
CA ARG A 194 -1.42 -3.58 25.62
C ARG A 194 -0.77 -3.81 26.99
N GLN A 195 0.07 -4.85 27.10
CA GLN A 195 0.78 -5.16 28.35
C GLN A 195 1.73 -4.05 28.77
N ARG A 196 2.42 -3.41 27.82
CA ARG A 196 3.29 -2.26 28.13
C ARG A 196 2.49 -1.06 28.57
N ALA A 197 1.43 -0.70 27.85
CA ALA A 197 0.58 0.43 28.21
C ALA A 197 -0.01 0.29 29.64
N GLN A 198 -0.34 -0.94 30.04
CA GLN A 198 -0.82 -1.25 31.39
C GLN A 198 0.26 -1.07 32.49
N ARG A 199 1.53 -1.34 32.16
CA ARG A 199 2.65 -1.17 33.11
C ARG A 199 3.05 0.28 33.28
N THR A 200 2.97 1.08 32.23
CA THR A 200 3.35 2.50 32.25
C THR A 200 2.24 3.37 32.86
N GLY A 201 0.98 2.95 32.79
CA GLY A 201 -0.17 3.67 33.36
C GLY A 201 -0.47 3.41 34.82
N LEU A 202 0.36 2.59 35.53
CA LEU A 202 0.34 2.35 36.96
C LEU A 202 1.39 3.19 37.69
#